data_3a3174f727bbc9d63a552b7821ae4da3
#
_entry.id   3a3174f727bbc9d63a552b7821ae4da3
#
_cell.length_a   1.000
_cell.length_b   1.000
_cell.length_c   1.000
_cell.angle_alpha   90.00
_cell.angle_beta   90.00
_cell.angle_gamma   90.00
#
_symmetry.space_group_name_H-M   'P 1'
#
loop_
_entity.id
_entity.type
_entity.pdbx_description
1 polymer ?
#
loop_
_entity_poly.entity_id
_entity_poly.type
_entity_poly.pdbx_seq_one_letter_code
_entity_poly.pdbx_strand_id
1 'polypeptide(L)'
;SEKKIESILQDEKISYKALPENISEAPYISAKAKKYNLSELPNPESVNYKLTTETSIQAILSKPVSFGKNITALKLNEFLEQYVYEGSQFKLWEINEEQRTATFFQIVNNHLLYYNINGYVKVHWNSKNEVFMYEHAMIEKIEPLKQKKIIAPLQIIDELYSKNLLKTGANIVDMKLGYSSLLQMPQAQLFTPTWEVRV
;
A
#
# COMPACT_ATOMS: atom_id res chain seq x y z
N SER A 1 -21.91 21.15 10.99
CA SER A 1 -22.36 19.93 11.68
C SER A 1 -22.39 18.74 10.71
N GLU A 2 -22.36 17.53 11.24
CA GLU A 2 -22.44 16.30 10.45
C GLU A 2 -23.70 16.24 9.62
N LYS A 3 -24.84 16.64 10.19
CA LYS A 3 -26.12 16.70 9.46
C LYS A 3 -26.09 17.64 8.27
N LYS A 4 -25.37 18.75 8.37
CA LYS A 4 -25.23 19.70 7.27
C LYS A 4 -24.39 19.09 6.14
N ILE A 5 -23.30 18.42 6.47
CA ILE A 5 -22.43 17.73 5.50
C ILE A 5 -23.21 16.62 4.81
N GLU A 6 -23.92 15.78 5.55
CA GLU A 6 -24.76 14.70 4.99
C GLU A 6 -25.81 15.23 4.02
N SER A 7 -26.45 16.36 4.36
CA SER A 7 -27.43 17.00 3.49
C SER A 7 -26.81 17.48 2.17
N ILE A 8 -25.63 18.11 2.23
CA ILE A 8 -24.92 18.56 1.02
C ILE A 8 -24.56 17.38 0.13
N LEU A 9 -24.01 16.30 0.71
CA LEU A 9 -23.62 15.11 -0.04
C LEU A 9 -24.82 14.44 -0.70
N GLN A 10 -25.96 14.39 0.00
CA GLN A 10 -27.20 13.86 -0.54
C GLN A 10 -27.71 14.69 -1.73
N ASP A 11 -27.71 16.00 -1.62
CA ASP A 11 -28.13 16.93 -2.69
C ASP A 11 -27.21 16.79 -3.92
N GLU A 12 -25.93 16.57 -3.72
CA GLU A 12 -24.93 16.36 -4.78
C GLU A 12 -24.85 14.91 -5.26
N LYS A 13 -25.69 14.03 -4.73
CA LYS A 13 -25.74 12.60 -5.08
C LYS A 13 -24.39 11.89 -4.88
N ILE A 14 -23.60 12.33 -3.93
CA ILE A 14 -22.37 11.67 -3.52
C ILE A 14 -22.73 10.55 -2.56
N SER A 15 -22.43 9.33 -2.96
CA SER A 15 -22.71 8.14 -2.17
C SER A 15 -21.45 7.56 -1.53
N TYR A 16 -21.63 6.92 -0.39
CA TYR A 16 -20.59 6.18 0.30
C TYR A 16 -21.25 5.02 1.04
N LYS A 17 -20.48 3.92 1.21
CA LYS A 17 -20.88 2.82 2.08
C LYS A 17 -20.66 3.23 3.54
N ALA A 18 -20.71 2.29 4.47
CA ALA A 18 -20.40 2.59 5.86
C ALA A 18 -19.02 3.26 5.96
N LEU A 19 -18.96 4.42 6.61
CA LEU A 19 -17.72 5.12 6.88
C LEU A 19 -16.90 4.35 7.93
N PRO A 20 -15.56 4.43 7.88
CA PRO A 20 -14.74 3.88 8.93
C PRO A 20 -15.04 4.56 10.29
N GLU A 21 -14.69 3.88 11.37
CA GLU A 21 -14.82 4.46 12.70
C GLU A 21 -14.00 5.74 12.83
N ASN A 22 -14.49 6.67 13.66
CA ASN A 22 -13.73 7.86 13.98
C ASN A 22 -12.52 7.49 14.82
N ILE A 23 -11.34 7.82 14.30
CA ILE A 23 -10.08 7.70 15.01
C ILE A 23 -9.67 9.12 15.39
N SER A 24 -9.62 9.42 16.69
CA SER A 24 -9.32 10.78 17.14
C SER A 24 -7.86 11.17 17.01
N GLU A 25 -6.97 10.20 17.15
CA GLU A 25 -5.52 10.42 17.12
C GLU A 25 -4.80 9.21 16.53
N ALA A 26 -3.68 9.44 15.89
CA ALA A 26 -2.73 8.42 15.47
C ALA A 26 -1.31 9.00 15.51
N PRO A 27 -0.28 8.19 15.82
CA PRO A 27 1.07 8.70 15.93
C PRO A 27 1.69 9.01 14.57
N TYR A 28 2.53 10.03 14.49
CA TYR A 28 3.55 10.08 13.45
C TYR A 28 4.50 8.89 13.65
N ILE A 29 5.13 8.45 12.59
CA ILE A 29 6.06 7.31 12.63
C ILE A 29 7.37 7.73 11.98
N SER A 30 8.48 7.37 12.61
CA SER A 30 9.80 7.41 11.96
C SER A 30 10.23 6.00 11.58
N ALA A 31 10.96 5.87 10.49
CA ALA A 31 11.49 4.61 10.02
C ALA A 31 12.70 4.82 9.12
N LYS A 32 13.35 3.73 8.75
CA LYS A 32 14.48 3.74 7.81
C LYS A 32 14.24 2.71 6.72
N ALA A 33 14.70 3.01 5.50
CA ALA A 33 14.74 2.01 4.45
C ALA A 33 15.77 0.92 4.81
N LYS A 34 15.37 -0.34 4.63
CA LYS A 34 16.26 -1.48 4.88
C LYS A 34 17.37 -1.51 3.83
N LYS A 35 18.62 -1.64 4.29
CA LYS A 35 19.73 -2.00 3.44
C LYS A 35 19.82 -3.52 3.36
N TYR A 36 19.83 -4.06 2.14
CA TYR A 36 19.79 -5.50 1.94
C TYR A 36 21.17 -6.13 2.03
N ASN A 37 21.21 -7.27 2.73
CA ASN A 37 22.30 -8.24 2.64
C ASN A 37 21.75 -9.45 1.88
N LEU A 38 22.19 -9.66 0.65
CA LEU A 38 21.64 -10.70 -0.23
C LEU A 38 21.79 -12.11 0.34
N SER A 39 22.80 -12.34 1.18
CA SER A 39 23.03 -13.67 1.81
C SER A 39 21.97 -14.04 2.84
N GLU A 40 21.22 -13.08 3.35
CA GLU A 40 20.17 -13.30 4.36
C GLU A 40 18.78 -13.53 3.75
N LEU A 41 18.65 -13.42 2.43
CA LEU A 41 17.37 -13.55 1.76
C LEU A 41 16.95 -15.01 1.56
N PRO A 42 15.63 -15.32 1.58
CA PRO A 42 15.14 -16.69 1.54
C PRO A 42 15.30 -17.33 0.17
N ASN A 43 15.23 -18.68 0.14
CA ASN A 43 15.20 -19.48 -1.09
C ASN A 43 16.37 -19.21 -2.06
N PRO A 44 17.63 -19.21 -1.60
CA PRO A 44 18.78 -18.84 -2.46
C PRO A 44 18.97 -19.79 -3.65
N GLU A 45 18.41 -21.00 -3.61
CA GLU A 45 18.47 -21.97 -4.70
C GLU A 45 17.44 -21.71 -5.80
N SER A 46 16.33 -21.05 -5.45
CA SER A 46 15.20 -20.84 -6.35
C SER A 46 15.08 -19.40 -6.81
N VAL A 47 15.72 -18.47 -6.13
CA VAL A 47 15.60 -17.04 -6.38
C VAL A 47 16.99 -16.44 -6.51
N ASN A 48 17.20 -15.71 -7.60
CA ASN A 48 18.40 -14.94 -7.84
C ASN A 48 18.12 -13.47 -7.48
N TYR A 49 18.78 -12.99 -6.43
CA TYR A 49 18.60 -11.61 -5.97
C TYR A 49 19.65 -10.68 -6.55
N LYS A 50 19.19 -9.48 -6.91
CA LYS A 50 20.04 -8.43 -7.43
C LYS A 50 19.69 -7.10 -6.75
N LEU A 51 20.72 -6.40 -6.24
CA LEU A 51 20.52 -5.04 -5.76
C LEU A 51 20.27 -4.10 -6.94
N THR A 52 19.18 -3.35 -6.89
CA THR A 52 18.92 -2.24 -7.79
C THR A 52 19.41 -0.94 -7.18
N THR A 53 19.31 -0.82 -5.87
CA THR A 53 19.95 0.19 -5.01
C THR A 53 20.37 -0.50 -3.71
N GLU A 54 20.98 0.21 -2.78
CA GLU A 54 21.25 -0.34 -1.44
C GLU A 54 19.98 -0.75 -0.69
N THR A 55 18.84 -0.13 -1.06
CA THR A 55 17.56 -0.26 -0.35
C THR A 55 16.44 -0.89 -1.19
N SER A 56 16.79 -1.47 -2.32
CA SER A 56 15.82 -2.16 -3.18
C SER A 56 16.46 -3.31 -3.94
N ILE A 57 15.70 -4.38 -4.14
CA ILE A 57 16.16 -5.58 -4.83
C ILE A 57 15.17 -6.00 -5.92
N GLN A 58 15.71 -6.70 -6.92
CA GLN A 58 14.95 -7.57 -7.82
C GLN A 58 15.21 -9.01 -7.42
N ALA A 59 14.14 -9.78 -7.35
CA ALA A 59 14.19 -11.21 -7.06
C ALA A 59 13.71 -11.95 -8.30
N ILE A 60 14.62 -12.61 -8.98
CA ILE A 60 14.33 -13.32 -10.23
C ILE A 60 14.21 -14.80 -9.92
N LEU A 61 13.04 -15.38 -10.21
CA LEU A 61 12.80 -16.80 -9.99
C LEU A 61 13.55 -17.63 -11.04
N SER A 62 14.31 -18.61 -10.61
CA SER A 62 14.99 -19.54 -11.50
C SER A 62 14.00 -20.36 -12.33
N LYS A 63 12.83 -20.63 -11.75
CA LYS A 63 11.72 -21.27 -12.40
C LYS A 63 10.45 -20.47 -12.16
N PRO A 64 9.84 -19.89 -13.21
CA PRO A 64 8.62 -19.12 -13.06
C PRO A 64 7.50 -19.96 -12.41
N VAL A 65 6.67 -19.29 -11.62
CA VAL A 65 5.54 -19.90 -10.90
C VAL A 65 4.26 -19.68 -11.70
N SER A 66 3.64 -20.78 -12.14
CA SER A 66 2.38 -20.70 -12.89
C SER A 66 1.21 -20.38 -11.98
N PHE A 67 0.41 -19.40 -12.38
CA PHE A 67 -0.85 -19.03 -11.71
C PHE A 67 -2.08 -19.62 -12.45
N GLY A 68 -1.87 -20.39 -13.51
CA GLY A 68 -2.95 -20.94 -14.30
C GLY A 68 -3.66 -19.89 -15.15
N LYS A 69 -4.97 -20.02 -15.32
CA LYS A 69 -5.75 -19.15 -16.22
C LYS A 69 -5.97 -17.75 -15.66
N ASN A 70 -6.00 -17.59 -14.35
CA ASN A 70 -6.36 -16.32 -13.70
C ASN A 70 -5.36 -15.95 -12.62
N ILE A 71 -4.97 -14.68 -12.64
CA ILE A 71 -4.22 -14.08 -11.55
C ILE A 71 -5.24 -13.59 -10.52
N THR A 72 -5.24 -14.21 -9.34
CA THR A 72 -6.19 -13.88 -8.27
C THR A 72 -5.47 -13.33 -7.05
N ALA A 73 -6.18 -12.56 -6.23
CA ALA A 73 -5.67 -12.06 -4.97
C ALA A 73 -5.19 -13.21 -4.05
N LEU A 74 -5.94 -14.29 -3.98
CA LEU A 74 -5.57 -15.45 -3.17
C LEU A 74 -4.23 -16.04 -3.60
N LYS A 75 -4.04 -16.28 -4.88
CA LYS A 75 -2.78 -16.83 -5.43
C LYS A 75 -1.61 -15.88 -5.23
N LEU A 76 -1.83 -14.57 -5.36
CA LEU A 76 -0.81 -13.57 -5.11
C LEU A 76 -0.40 -13.53 -3.64
N ASN A 77 -1.34 -13.64 -2.71
CA ASN A 77 -1.05 -13.71 -1.28
C ASN A 77 -0.27 -14.98 -0.93
N GLU A 78 -0.63 -16.11 -1.50
CA GLU A 78 0.10 -17.37 -1.33
C GLU A 78 1.53 -17.26 -1.88
N PHE A 79 1.70 -16.59 -3.01
CA PHE A 79 3.02 -16.32 -3.57
C PHE A 79 3.89 -15.50 -2.61
N LEU A 80 3.34 -14.45 -2.02
CA LEU A 80 4.08 -13.63 -1.05
C LEU A 80 4.53 -14.47 0.16
N GLU A 81 3.64 -15.28 0.71
CA GLU A 81 3.97 -16.12 1.86
C GLU A 81 5.10 -17.11 1.56
N GLN A 82 5.10 -17.66 0.35
CA GLN A 82 6.05 -18.72 -0.02
C GLN A 82 7.39 -18.19 -0.51
N TYR A 83 7.41 -17.11 -1.29
CA TYR A 83 8.61 -16.69 -2.03
C TYR A 83 9.18 -15.34 -1.61
N VAL A 84 8.38 -14.48 -0.99
CA VAL A 84 8.79 -13.09 -0.74
C VAL A 84 9.35 -12.93 0.66
N TYR A 85 10.54 -12.32 0.76
CA TYR A 85 11.14 -11.97 2.04
C TYR A 85 10.18 -11.09 2.84
N GLU A 86 9.90 -11.51 4.09
CA GLU A 86 8.96 -10.79 4.97
C GLU A 86 7.60 -10.50 4.31
N GLY A 87 7.13 -11.44 3.48
CA GLY A 87 5.91 -11.25 2.68
C GLY A 87 4.65 -10.96 3.51
N SER A 88 4.59 -11.44 4.75
CA SER A 88 3.45 -11.17 5.65
C SER A 88 3.31 -9.69 6.05
N GLN A 89 4.36 -8.88 5.85
CA GLN A 89 4.33 -7.45 6.14
C GLN A 89 3.73 -6.61 5.00
N PHE A 90 3.28 -7.25 3.93
CA PHE A 90 2.76 -6.57 2.75
C PHE A 90 1.34 -7.01 2.45
N LYS A 91 0.53 -6.08 1.98
CA LYS A 91 -0.86 -6.32 1.60
C LYS A 91 -1.12 -5.87 0.18
N LEU A 92 -1.87 -6.70 -0.57
CA LEU A 92 -2.24 -6.40 -1.96
C LEU A 92 -2.98 -5.06 -2.05
N TRP A 93 -2.49 -4.20 -2.93
CA TRP A 93 -3.09 -2.92 -3.23
C TRP A 93 -3.78 -2.90 -4.59
N GLU A 94 -3.10 -3.38 -5.64
CA GLU A 94 -3.60 -3.30 -7.00
C GLU A 94 -3.13 -4.48 -7.85
N ILE A 95 -4.02 -5.00 -8.68
CA ILE A 95 -3.70 -5.91 -9.78
C ILE A 95 -3.88 -5.12 -11.08
N ASN A 96 -2.81 -5.00 -11.85
CA ASN A 96 -2.83 -4.35 -13.16
C ASN A 96 -2.61 -5.42 -14.25
N GLU A 97 -3.69 -5.93 -14.81
CA GLU A 97 -3.61 -7.00 -15.81
C GLU A 97 -2.99 -6.54 -17.13
N GLU A 98 -3.19 -5.29 -17.51
CA GLU A 98 -2.62 -4.72 -18.72
C GLU A 98 -1.10 -4.71 -18.67
N GLN A 99 -0.53 -4.27 -17.55
CA GLN A 99 0.92 -4.25 -17.34
C GLN A 99 1.47 -5.57 -16.79
N ARG A 100 0.61 -6.52 -16.44
CA ARG A 100 0.96 -7.81 -15.81
C ARG A 100 1.78 -7.62 -14.54
N THR A 101 1.26 -6.78 -13.65
CA THR A 101 1.87 -6.50 -12.35
C THR A 101 0.84 -6.51 -11.23
N ALA A 102 1.30 -6.80 -10.04
CA ALA A 102 0.55 -6.61 -8.81
C ALA A 102 1.41 -5.86 -7.82
N THR A 103 0.83 -4.85 -7.20
CA THR A 103 1.51 -4.00 -6.22
C THR A 103 0.96 -4.27 -4.83
N PHE A 104 1.88 -4.41 -3.87
CA PHE A 104 1.59 -4.60 -2.47
C PHE A 104 2.23 -3.47 -1.69
N PHE A 105 1.52 -2.91 -0.72
CA PHE A 105 2.10 -1.91 0.18
C PHE A 105 2.45 -2.53 1.51
N GLN A 106 3.51 -2.02 2.13
CA GLN A 106 3.94 -2.46 3.44
C GLN A 106 2.93 -2.02 4.51
N ILE A 107 2.72 -2.89 5.50
CA ILE A 107 1.91 -2.60 6.67
C ILE A 107 2.83 -2.06 7.76
N VAL A 108 2.53 -0.88 8.27
CA VAL A 108 3.26 -0.25 9.36
C VAL A 108 2.26 0.16 10.43
N ASN A 109 2.52 -0.23 11.68
CA ASN A 109 1.61 0.07 12.80
C ASN A 109 0.14 -0.29 12.49
N ASN A 110 -0.08 -1.46 11.89
CA ASN A 110 -1.39 -1.98 11.45
C ASN A 110 -2.10 -1.16 10.36
N HIS A 111 -1.39 -0.28 9.67
CA HIS A 111 -1.92 0.56 8.60
C HIS A 111 -1.06 0.44 7.35
N LEU A 112 -1.65 0.67 6.18
CA LEU A 112 -0.91 0.65 4.93
C LEU A 112 -0.03 1.89 4.78
N LEU A 113 1.19 1.68 4.29
CA LEU A 113 2.08 2.74 3.84
C LEU A 113 1.80 3.01 2.36
N TYR A 114 1.12 4.12 2.07
CA TYR A 114 0.65 4.43 0.72
C TYR A 114 1.76 4.92 -0.19
N TYR A 115 1.88 4.34 -1.38
CA TYR A 115 2.70 4.82 -2.50
C TYR A 115 4.14 5.17 -2.11
N ASN A 116 4.77 4.38 -1.25
CA ASN A 116 6.12 4.65 -0.81
C ASN A 116 7.13 3.75 -1.52
N ILE A 117 8.11 4.35 -2.20
CA ILE A 117 9.14 3.61 -2.93
C ILE A 117 10.07 2.78 -2.03
N ASN A 118 10.03 3.02 -0.73
CA ASN A 118 10.83 2.28 0.26
C ASN A 118 10.03 1.22 1.02
N GLY A 119 8.76 0.99 0.66
CA GLY A 119 7.92 0.03 1.36
C GLY A 119 6.89 -0.61 0.43
N TYR A 120 7.34 -1.38 -0.54
CA TYR A 120 6.44 -2.05 -1.49
C TYR A 120 7.03 -3.37 -1.99
N VAL A 121 6.15 -4.20 -2.52
CA VAL A 121 6.48 -5.36 -3.35
C VAL A 121 5.71 -5.23 -4.65
N LYS A 122 6.37 -5.48 -5.77
CA LYS A 122 5.72 -5.49 -7.09
C LYS A 122 6.05 -6.81 -7.78
N VAL A 123 5.01 -7.58 -8.06
CA VAL A 123 5.12 -8.90 -8.69
C VAL A 123 4.87 -8.75 -10.19
N HIS A 124 5.68 -9.42 -11.00
CA HIS A 124 5.60 -9.38 -12.46
C HIS A 124 5.35 -10.78 -13.01
N TRP A 125 4.44 -10.89 -13.98
CA TRP A 125 4.18 -12.15 -14.70
C TRP A 125 4.21 -11.95 -16.21
N ASN A 126 4.35 -13.05 -16.93
CA ASN A 126 4.41 -13.05 -18.39
C ASN A 126 3.01 -13.31 -18.99
N SER A 127 2.95 -13.37 -20.33
CA SER A 127 1.70 -13.60 -21.07
C SER A 127 1.05 -14.98 -20.81
N LYS A 128 1.78 -15.90 -20.18
CA LYS A 128 1.29 -17.23 -19.79
C LYS A 128 0.86 -17.29 -18.33
N ASN A 129 0.73 -16.14 -17.67
CA ASN A 129 0.43 -16.03 -16.24
C ASN A 129 1.45 -16.75 -15.36
N GLU A 130 2.72 -16.68 -15.73
CA GLU A 130 3.82 -17.19 -14.94
C GLU A 130 4.55 -16.05 -14.28
N VAL A 131 4.60 -16.05 -12.95
CA VAL A 131 5.36 -15.06 -12.17
C VAL A 131 6.84 -15.39 -12.27
N PHE A 132 7.64 -14.45 -12.75
CA PHE A 132 9.07 -14.64 -12.99
C PHE A 132 9.97 -13.73 -12.14
N MET A 133 9.45 -12.67 -11.58
CA MET A 133 10.24 -11.67 -10.84
C MET A 133 9.38 -10.89 -9.87
N TYR A 134 9.98 -10.41 -8.77
CA TYR A 134 9.39 -9.34 -7.97
C TYR A 134 10.44 -8.30 -7.58
N GLU A 135 9.98 -7.09 -7.37
CA GLU A 135 10.72 -5.99 -6.77
C GLU A 135 10.37 -5.90 -5.29
N HIS A 136 11.33 -5.53 -4.47
CA HIS A 136 11.12 -5.47 -3.03
C HIS A 136 11.88 -4.30 -2.41
N ALA A 137 11.21 -3.50 -1.63
CA ALA A 137 11.77 -2.50 -0.74
C ALA A 137 10.96 -2.53 0.56
N MET A 138 11.61 -2.41 1.71
CA MET A 138 10.89 -2.37 2.98
C MET A 138 11.53 -1.38 3.94
N ILE A 139 10.70 -0.80 4.77
CA ILE A 139 11.17 0.01 5.88
C ILE A 139 11.33 -0.85 7.13
N GLU A 140 12.23 -0.43 8.01
CA GLU A 140 12.50 -1.08 9.28
C GLU A 140 12.74 -0.04 10.38
N LYS A 141 12.95 -0.49 11.62
CA LYS A 141 13.19 0.38 12.78
C LYS A 141 12.05 1.39 12.96
N ILE A 142 10.83 0.89 12.91
CA ILE A 142 9.61 1.68 13.00
C ILE A 142 9.42 2.15 14.44
N GLU A 143 9.35 3.47 14.63
CA GLU A 143 9.16 4.08 15.95
C GLU A 143 7.98 5.06 15.92
N PRO A 144 6.98 4.87 16.80
CA PRO A 144 5.93 5.86 16.95
C PRO A 144 6.46 7.14 17.62
N LEU A 145 6.01 8.28 17.12
CA LEU A 145 6.34 9.59 17.65
C LEU A 145 5.09 10.20 18.31
N LYS A 146 5.05 11.53 18.42
CA LYS A 146 3.89 12.23 18.99
C LYS A 146 2.61 11.94 18.22
N GLN A 147 1.46 12.05 18.91
CA GLN A 147 0.15 11.89 18.32
C GLN A 147 -0.24 13.07 17.46
N LYS A 148 -0.91 12.79 16.34
CA LYS A 148 -1.55 13.77 15.47
C LYS A 148 -3.06 13.63 15.61
N LYS A 149 -3.77 14.74 15.71
CA LYS A 149 -5.25 14.74 15.63
C LYS A 149 -5.67 14.35 14.21
N ILE A 150 -6.64 13.45 14.15
CA ILE A 150 -7.16 12.92 12.88
C ILE A 150 -8.52 13.53 12.59
N ILE A 151 -8.68 14.07 11.39
CA ILE A 151 -9.95 14.62 10.92
C ILE A 151 -10.94 13.46 10.69
N ALA A 152 -12.19 13.62 11.14
CA ALA A 152 -13.22 12.60 11.00
C ALA A 152 -13.50 12.29 9.52
N PRO A 153 -13.86 11.04 9.17
CA PRO A 153 -14.10 10.63 7.78
C PRO A 153 -15.09 11.53 7.02
N LEU A 154 -16.18 11.90 7.65
CA LEU A 154 -17.20 12.74 7.00
C LEU A 154 -16.68 14.14 6.68
N GLN A 155 -15.83 14.70 7.54
CA GLN A 155 -15.18 15.99 7.30
C GLN A 155 -14.18 15.92 6.14
N ILE A 156 -13.48 14.79 5.99
CA ILE A 156 -12.57 14.56 4.86
C ILE A 156 -13.36 14.58 3.55
N ILE A 157 -14.51 13.92 3.50
CA ILE A 157 -15.38 13.92 2.32
C ILE A 157 -15.85 15.34 1.99
N ASP A 158 -16.25 16.09 2.99
CA ASP A 158 -16.66 17.49 2.83
C ASP A 158 -15.52 18.36 2.27
N GLU A 159 -14.31 18.20 2.79
CA GLU A 159 -13.13 18.92 2.28
C GLU A 159 -12.82 18.57 0.82
N LEU A 160 -12.90 17.29 0.45
CA LEU A 160 -12.68 16.85 -0.92
C LEU A 160 -13.72 17.45 -1.86
N TYR A 161 -14.97 17.47 -1.44
CA TYR A 161 -16.05 18.12 -2.20
C TYR A 161 -15.80 19.62 -2.35
N SER A 162 -15.50 20.30 -1.25
CA SER A 162 -15.25 21.75 -1.25
C SER A 162 -14.06 22.16 -2.10
N LYS A 163 -13.09 21.28 -2.27
CA LYS A 163 -11.89 21.48 -3.12
C LYS A 163 -12.10 21.02 -4.56
N ASN A 164 -13.33 20.66 -4.95
CA ASN A 164 -13.68 20.13 -6.27
C ASN A 164 -12.93 18.82 -6.64
N LEU A 165 -12.56 18.02 -5.65
CA LEU A 165 -11.94 16.73 -5.86
C LEU A 165 -12.95 15.58 -5.91
N LEU A 166 -14.20 15.83 -5.54
CA LEU A 166 -15.33 14.93 -5.69
C LEU A 166 -16.37 15.60 -6.57
N LYS A 167 -16.75 14.91 -7.64
CA LYS A 167 -17.78 15.39 -8.55
C LYS A 167 -19.18 14.99 -8.06
N THR A 168 -20.19 15.73 -8.49
CA THR A 168 -21.60 15.33 -8.35
C THR A 168 -21.78 13.91 -8.86
N GLY A 169 -22.45 13.08 -8.08
CA GLY A 169 -22.70 11.67 -8.41
C GLY A 169 -21.52 10.73 -8.10
N ALA A 170 -20.45 11.22 -7.50
CA ALA A 170 -19.31 10.38 -7.12
C ALA A 170 -19.74 9.30 -6.12
N ASN A 171 -19.18 8.10 -6.27
CA ASN A 171 -19.39 6.99 -5.33
C ASN A 171 -18.08 6.64 -4.67
N ILE A 172 -17.99 6.88 -3.36
CA ILE A 172 -16.82 6.50 -2.56
C ILE A 172 -16.93 5.02 -2.24
N VAL A 173 -16.01 4.23 -2.80
CA VAL A 173 -16.03 2.77 -2.66
C VAL A 173 -15.23 2.28 -1.46
N ASP A 174 -14.26 3.05 -0.99
CA ASP A 174 -13.43 2.70 0.16
C ASP A 174 -12.78 3.94 0.77
N MET A 175 -12.55 3.89 2.07
CA MET A 175 -11.86 4.93 2.82
C MET A 175 -11.11 4.30 3.97
N LYS A 176 -9.79 4.46 4.00
CA LYS A 176 -8.92 3.86 5.02
C LYS A 176 -7.86 4.83 5.51
N LEU A 177 -7.59 4.77 6.81
CA LEU A 177 -6.46 5.48 7.39
C LEU A 177 -5.18 4.66 7.16
N GLY A 178 -4.14 5.31 6.72
CA GLY A 178 -2.82 4.73 6.54
C GLY A 178 -1.74 5.78 6.79
N TYR A 179 -0.58 5.55 6.22
CA TYR A 179 0.57 6.44 6.34
C TYR A 179 1.07 6.88 4.99
N SER A 180 1.57 8.11 4.91
CA SER A 180 2.23 8.63 3.71
C SER A 180 3.42 9.50 4.08
N SER A 181 4.31 9.71 3.13
CA SER A 181 5.43 10.63 3.25
C SER A 181 5.52 11.49 1.99
N LEU A 182 5.74 12.79 2.16
CA LEU A 182 5.97 13.70 1.03
C LEU A 182 7.39 13.58 0.49
N LEU A 183 8.34 13.17 1.35
CA LEU A 183 9.74 12.96 0.98
C LEU A 183 10.08 11.48 1.14
N GLN A 184 10.44 10.84 0.03
CA GLN A 184 10.75 9.42 0.00
C GLN A 184 12.26 9.20 -0.13
N MET A 185 12.97 9.41 0.98
CA MET A 185 14.42 9.25 1.07
C MET A 185 14.74 7.93 1.79
N PRO A 186 15.84 7.25 1.44
CA PRO A 186 16.19 5.97 2.09
C PRO A 186 16.64 6.12 3.54
N GLN A 187 17.04 7.31 3.94
CA GLN A 187 17.44 7.61 5.32
C GLN A 187 16.22 7.75 6.23
N ALA A 188 16.39 8.29 7.42
CA ALA A 188 15.29 8.47 8.36
C ALA A 188 14.12 9.20 7.71
N GLN A 189 12.95 8.58 7.69
CA GLN A 189 11.72 9.12 7.11
C GLN A 189 10.70 9.39 8.19
N LEU A 190 9.89 10.42 7.96
CA LEU A 190 8.73 10.73 8.79
C LEU A 190 7.47 10.40 8.00
N PHE A 191 6.63 9.55 8.57
CA PHE A 191 5.32 9.22 8.01
C PHE A 191 4.22 9.88 8.81
N THR A 192 3.23 10.39 8.09
CA THR A 192 2.07 11.05 8.68
C THR A 192 0.80 10.23 8.45
N PRO A 193 -0.08 10.11 9.47
CA PRO A 193 -1.39 9.49 9.27
C PRO A 193 -2.17 10.20 8.16
N THR A 194 -2.70 9.42 7.22
CA THR A 194 -3.30 9.93 5.99
C THR A 194 -4.52 9.11 5.61
N TRP A 195 -5.63 9.78 5.28
CA TRP A 195 -6.80 9.13 4.71
C TRP A 195 -6.60 8.87 3.22
N GLU A 196 -6.83 7.64 2.81
CA GLU A 196 -6.95 7.25 1.41
C GLU A 196 -8.43 7.08 1.08
N VAL A 197 -8.91 7.83 0.09
CA VAL A 197 -10.30 7.80 -0.36
C VAL A 197 -10.33 7.30 -1.80
N ARG A 198 -11.02 6.19 -2.02
CA ARG A 198 -11.20 5.60 -3.35
C ARG A 198 -12.60 5.91 -3.88
N VAL A 199 -12.65 6.39 -5.11
CA VAL A 199 -13.88 6.80 -5.79
C VAL A 199 -14.16 5.91 -6.99
#